data_415242f7d8775060e5b27d110aec65d7
#
_entry.id   415242f7d8775060e5b27d110aec65d7
#
_cell.length_a   1.000
_cell.length_b   1.000
_cell.length_c   1.000
_cell.angle_alpha   90.00
_cell.angle_beta   90.00
_cell.angle_gamma   90.00
#
_symmetry.space_group_name_H-M   'P 1'
#
loop_
_entity.id
_entity.type
_entity.pdbx_description
1 polymer ?
#
loop_
_entity_poly.entity_id
_entity_poly.type
_entity_poly.pdbx_seq_one_letter_code
_entity_poly.pdbx_strand_id
1 'polypeptide(L)'
;MYCKVTDNFLTNDEFVFLKNKMLSNDFPWFFNEHSCEDDVSHYQFIHIFYNQNKRPFYETVEPLVKKINPTTIERIKANCNTKTSELIETGLHQDSLDKKFTSSVFFINDCDGYCKVKEKKVFSKANRLVTFKSSAPTIVTGKH
;
A
#
# COMPACT_ATOMS: atom_id res chain seq x y z
N MET A 1 -11.11 -1.13 -17.55
CA MET A 1 -10.69 -2.05 -16.45
C MET A 1 -10.55 -1.27 -15.16
N TYR A 2 -11.19 -1.74 -14.11
CA TYR A 2 -11.14 -1.04 -12.82
C TYR A 2 -10.04 -1.55 -11.88
N CYS A 3 -9.45 -2.70 -12.16
CA CYS A 3 -8.42 -3.30 -11.31
C CYS A 3 -7.44 -4.12 -12.15
N LYS A 4 -6.18 -3.76 -12.09
CA LYS A 4 -5.08 -4.47 -12.77
C LYS A 4 -4.12 -5.04 -11.74
N VAL A 5 -3.75 -6.31 -11.91
CA VAL A 5 -2.81 -7.01 -11.03
C VAL A 5 -1.58 -7.40 -11.84
N THR A 6 -0.39 -7.09 -11.34
CA THR A 6 0.88 -7.45 -11.98
C THR A 6 1.80 -8.11 -10.95
N ASP A 7 2.13 -9.38 -11.17
CA ASP A 7 3.08 -10.11 -10.34
C ASP A 7 4.51 -9.86 -10.81
N ASN A 8 5.46 -10.02 -9.89
CA ASN A 8 6.89 -9.80 -10.16
C ASN A 8 7.13 -8.42 -10.81
N PHE A 9 6.53 -7.40 -10.23
CA PHE A 9 6.51 -6.05 -10.82
C PHE A 9 7.91 -5.44 -10.89
N LEU A 10 8.67 -5.49 -9.81
CA LEU A 10 10.07 -5.07 -9.79
C LEU A 10 10.99 -6.24 -10.17
N THR A 11 12.20 -5.94 -10.63
CA THR A 11 13.25 -6.96 -10.71
C THR A 11 13.52 -7.52 -9.32
N ASN A 12 14.09 -8.71 -9.24
CA ASN A 12 14.39 -9.32 -7.95
C ASN A 12 15.31 -8.44 -7.11
N ASP A 13 16.34 -7.85 -7.71
CA ASP A 13 17.29 -6.99 -7.00
C ASP A 13 16.61 -5.72 -6.48
N GLU A 14 15.77 -5.08 -7.28
CA GLU A 14 15.01 -3.90 -6.87
C GLU A 14 14.05 -4.22 -5.73
N PHE A 15 13.37 -5.35 -5.81
CA PHE A 15 12.43 -5.79 -4.78
C PHE A 15 13.13 -6.10 -3.46
N VAL A 16 14.25 -6.84 -3.51
CA VAL A 16 15.04 -7.18 -2.32
C VAL A 16 15.57 -5.92 -1.64
N PHE A 17 16.06 -4.96 -2.41
CA PHE A 17 16.51 -3.67 -1.88
C PHE A 17 15.39 -2.97 -1.10
N LEU A 18 14.22 -2.82 -1.72
CA LEU A 18 13.08 -2.15 -1.11
C LEU A 18 12.59 -2.87 0.15
N LYS A 19 12.41 -4.17 0.06
CA LYS A 19 11.93 -5.00 1.17
C LYS A 19 12.90 -4.97 2.35
N ASN A 20 14.18 -5.16 2.11
CA ASN A 20 15.19 -5.16 3.17
C ASN A 20 15.27 -3.81 3.86
N LYS A 21 15.17 -2.71 3.11
CA LYS A 21 15.17 -1.37 3.68
C LYS A 21 13.96 -1.15 4.60
N MET A 22 12.76 -1.48 4.12
CA MET A 22 11.53 -1.29 4.88
C MET A 22 11.42 -2.19 6.12
N LEU A 23 12.05 -3.36 6.10
CA LEU A 23 12.03 -4.30 7.21
C LEU A 23 13.29 -4.22 8.08
N SER A 24 14.18 -3.27 7.82
CA SER A 24 15.37 -3.05 8.65
C SER A 24 15.02 -2.38 9.97
N ASN A 25 15.93 -2.49 10.94
CA ASN A 25 15.77 -1.85 12.24
C ASN A 25 15.84 -0.32 12.18
N ASP A 26 16.37 0.22 11.11
CA ASP A 26 16.57 1.67 10.94
C ASP A 26 15.40 2.35 10.24
N PHE A 27 14.46 1.58 9.69
CA PHE A 27 13.32 2.16 8.98
C PHE A 27 12.26 2.65 9.96
N PRO A 28 11.87 3.94 9.90
CA PRO A 28 10.94 4.52 10.87
C PRO A 28 9.49 4.20 10.51
N TRP A 29 8.80 3.55 11.44
CA TRP A 29 7.38 3.33 11.40
C TRP A 29 6.71 4.17 12.49
N PHE A 30 5.63 4.87 12.13
CA PHE A 30 4.93 5.77 13.04
C PHE A 30 3.55 5.21 13.38
N PHE A 31 3.18 5.29 14.65
CA PHE A 31 1.86 4.87 15.10
C PHE A 31 0.77 5.76 14.49
N ASN A 32 -0.25 5.12 13.93
CA ASN A 32 -1.44 5.79 13.41
C ASN A 32 -2.68 5.15 14.06
N GLU A 33 -3.39 5.95 14.83
CA GLU A 33 -4.51 5.47 15.64
C GLU A 33 -5.64 4.87 14.80
N HIS A 34 -5.81 5.34 13.56
CA HIS A 34 -6.87 4.89 12.67
C HIS A 34 -6.28 4.32 11.39
N SER A 35 -6.78 3.16 10.96
CA SER A 35 -6.36 2.57 9.69
C SER A 35 -6.90 3.35 8.49
N CYS A 36 -8.10 3.94 8.63
CA CYS A 36 -8.69 4.89 7.69
C CYS A 36 -9.59 5.84 8.47
N GLU A 37 -10.02 6.91 7.81
CA GLU A 37 -10.74 8.00 8.44
C GLU A 37 -12.01 7.54 9.19
N ASP A 38 -12.71 6.55 8.63
CA ASP A 38 -13.96 6.02 9.19
C ASP A 38 -13.77 4.83 10.12
N ASP A 39 -12.55 4.32 10.24
CA ASP A 39 -12.26 3.16 11.10
C ASP A 39 -11.45 3.59 12.31
N VAL A 40 -12.16 3.80 13.42
CA VAL A 40 -11.59 4.21 14.71
C VAL A 40 -11.21 3.03 15.60
N SER A 41 -11.49 1.80 15.18
CA SER A 41 -11.27 0.60 15.99
C SER A 41 -9.95 -0.12 15.70
N HIS A 42 -9.28 0.23 14.61
CA HIS A 42 -8.06 -0.45 14.18
C HIS A 42 -6.93 0.56 13.97
N TYR A 43 -5.79 0.29 14.59
CA TYR A 43 -4.58 1.06 14.40
C TYR A 43 -3.66 0.39 13.37
N GLN A 44 -2.70 1.16 12.87
CA GLN A 44 -1.63 0.66 12.01
C GLN A 44 -0.38 1.51 12.19
N PHE A 45 0.74 1.03 11.71
CA PHE A 45 1.95 1.85 11.59
C PHE A 45 2.10 2.31 10.16
N ILE A 46 2.57 3.53 9.98
CA ILE A 46 2.72 4.13 8.65
C ILE A 46 4.09 4.76 8.47
N HIS A 47 4.49 4.91 7.22
CA HIS A 47 5.57 5.78 6.81
C HIS A 47 5.14 6.55 5.56
N ILE A 48 5.25 7.87 5.58
CA ILE A 48 4.92 8.71 4.43
C ILE A 48 6.19 9.04 3.67
N PHE A 49 6.29 8.57 2.41
CA PHE A 49 7.42 8.85 1.52
C PHE A 49 7.23 10.13 0.72
N TYR A 50 5.99 10.49 0.44
CA TYR A 50 5.65 11.65 -0.36
C TYR A 50 4.28 12.21 0.05
N ASN A 51 4.24 13.51 0.30
CA ASN A 51 3.01 14.25 0.48
C ASN A 51 3.32 15.72 0.18
N GLN A 52 2.87 16.21 -1.00
CA GLN A 52 3.23 17.50 -1.60
C GLN A 52 4.70 17.61 -2.00
N ASN A 53 5.60 16.94 -1.30
CA ASN A 53 7.02 16.85 -1.61
C ASN A 53 7.60 15.52 -1.12
N LYS A 54 8.84 15.24 -1.54
CA LYS A 54 9.58 14.07 -1.08
C LYS A 54 9.87 14.20 0.41
N ARG A 55 9.63 13.11 1.14
CA ARG A 55 9.90 12.98 2.57
C ARG A 55 11.15 12.13 2.79
N PRO A 56 11.68 12.08 4.02
CA PRO A 56 12.81 11.20 4.32
C PRO A 56 12.56 9.75 3.90
N PHE A 57 13.59 9.08 3.44
CA PHE A 57 13.56 7.70 2.94
C PHE A 57 12.83 7.51 1.60
N TYR A 58 12.52 8.59 0.87
CA TYR A 58 11.87 8.50 -0.45
C TYR A 58 12.65 7.59 -1.41
N GLU A 59 13.99 7.57 -1.33
CA GLU A 59 14.83 6.73 -2.16
C GLU A 59 14.49 5.24 -2.07
N THR A 60 13.88 4.82 -0.97
CA THR A 60 13.45 3.43 -0.77
C THR A 60 12.44 3.00 -1.83
N VAL A 61 11.52 3.87 -2.20
CA VAL A 61 10.45 3.58 -3.16
C VAL A 61 10.72 4.13 -4.56
N GLU A 62 11.84 4.79 -4.76
CA GLU A 62 12.17 5.41 -6.04
C GLU A 62 12.15 4.43 -7.22
N PRO A 63 12.72 3.21 -7.13
CA PRO A 63 12.62 2.23 -8.21
C PRO A 63 11.17 1.87 -8.57
N LEU A 64 10.33 1.75 -7.56
CA LEU A 64 8.90 1.47 -7.74
C LEU A 64 8.20 2.62 -8.45
N VAL A 65 8.45 3.85 -8.01
CA VAL A 65 7.86 5.06 -8.61
C VAL A 65 8.31 5.20 -10.07
N LYS A 66 9.59 5.01 -10.36
CA LYS A 66 10.13 5.08 -11.72
C LYS A 66 9.45 4.09 -12.64
N LYS A 67 9.20 2.88 -12.18
CA LYS A 67 8.57 1.84 -12.99
C LYS A 67 7.08 2.11 -13.22
N ILE A 68 6.37 2.61 -12.21
CA ILE A 68 4.98 3.04 -12.38
C ILE A 68 4.88 4.23 -13.31
N ASN A 69 5.88 5.12 -13.26
CA ASN A 69 6.00 6.30 -14.11
C ASN A 69 4.76 7.20 -14.07
N PRO A 70 4.35 7.68 -12.89
CA PRO A 70 3.19 8.55 -12.79
C PRO A 70 3.46 9.93 -13.38
N THR A 71 2.42 10.57 -13.92
CA THR A 71 2.48 11.95 -14.38
C THR A 71 2.63 12.92 -13.20
N THR A 72 1.83 12.70 -12.16
CA THR A 72 1.86 13.45 -10.90
C THR A 72 1.67 12.49 -9.74
N ILE A 73 2.17 12.88 -8.58
CA ILE A 73 2.04 12.09 -7.34
C ILE A 73 1.26 12.91 -6.33
N GLU A 74 0.18 12.34 -5.81
CA GLU A 74 -0.55 12.95 -4.71
C GLU A 74 0.06 12.54 -3.37
N ARG A 75 0.23 11.23 -3.16
CA ARG A 75 0.77 10.70 -1.91
C ARG A 75 1.39 9.32 -2.12
N ILE A 76 2.43 9.03 -1.37
CA ILE A 76 3.01 7.69 -1.26
C ILE A 76 3.15 7.36 0.22
N LYS A 77 2.46 6.32 0.66
CA LYS A 77 2.41 5.90 2.05
C LYS A 77 2.60 4.38 2.14
N ALA A 78 3.44 3.95 3.07
CA ALA A 78 3.51 2.55 3.47
C ALA A 78 2.61 2.32 4.68
N ASN A 79 1.93 1.18 4.70
CA ASN A 79 1.13 0.72 5.82
C ASN A 79 1.74 -0.56 6.37
N CYS A 80 1.88 -0.62 7.68
CA CYS A 80 2.32 -1.82 8.39
C CYS A 80 1.21 -2.23 9.35
N ASN A 81 0.55 -3.32 9.04
CA ASN A 81 -0.46 -3.92 9.90
C ASN A 81 0.17 -5.06 10.67
N THR A 82 -0.03 -5.07 11.99
CA THR A 82 0.49 -6.13 12.84
C THR A 82 -0.34 -7.41 12.69
N LYS A 83 0.28 -8.54 13.00
CA LYS A 83 -0.42 -9.82 13.02
C LYS A 83 -1.52 -9.80 14.08
N THR A 84 -2.69 -10.31 13.74
CA THR A 84 -3.84 -10.44 14.63
C THR A 84 -4.28 -11.89 14.70
N SER A 85 -5.07 -12.25 15.74
CA SER A 85 -5.60 -13.61 15.88
C SER A 85 -6.64 -13.96 14.82
N GLU A 86 -7.30 -12.94 14.26
CA GLU A 86 -8.32 -13.08 13.23
C GLU A 86 -8.02 -12.14 12.07
N LEU A 87 -8.53 -12.48 10.89
CA LEU A 87 -8.48 -11.58 9.75
C LEU A 87 -9.42 -10.39 9.99
N ILE A 88 -8.89 -9.18 9.91
CA ILE A 88 -9.64 -7.96 10.15
C ILE A 88 -9.78 -7.21 8.82
N GLU A 89 -11.03 -6.94 8.43
CA GLU A 89 -11.32 -6.03 7.33
C GLU A 89 -11.50 -4.62 7.89
N THR A 90 -10.71 -3.67 7.38
CA THR A 90 -10.87 -2.26 7.72
C THR A 90 -12.10 -1.66 7.01
N GLY A 91 -12.48 -0.43 7.40
CA GLY A 91 -13.64 0.22 6.82
C GLY A 91 -13.56 0.41 5.30
N LEU A 92 -14.70 0.26 4.65
CA LEU A 92 -14.82 0.57 3.22
C LEU A 92 -14.57 2.07 3.02
N HIS A 93 -13.67 2.40 2.10
CA HIS A 93 -13.31 3.79 1.81
C HIS A 93 -12.97 3.99 0.34
N GLN A 94 -12.85 5.24 -0.05
CA GLN A 94 -12.32 5.65 -1.34
C GLN A 94 -11.06 6.46 -1.09
N ASP A 95 -9.98 6.18 -1.83
CA ASP A 95 -8.71 6.91 -1.66
C ASP A 95 -8.83 8.36 -2.10
N SER A 96 -9.64 8.60 -3.14
CA SER A 96 -9.94 9.94 -3.64
C SER A 96 -11.27 9.94 -4.37
N LEU A 97 -12.02 11.01 -4.22
CA LEU A 97 -13.24 11.22 -5.00
C LEU A 97 -12.93 11.72 -6.42
N ASP A 98 -11.72 12.21 -6.66
CA ASP A 98 -11.30 12.67 -7.98
C ASP A 98 -11.05 11.47 -8.90
N LYS A 99 -11.87 11.36 -9.94
CA LYS A 99 -11.82 10.26 -10.91
C LYS A 99 -10.53 10.26 -11.76
N LYS A 100 -9.75 11.33 -11.72
CA LYS A 100 -8.48 11.43 -12.44
C LYS A 100 -7.37 10.62 -11.79
N PHE A 101 -7.44 10.42 -10.48
CA PHE A 101 -6.40 9.70 -9.76
C PHE A 101 -6.55 8.18 -9.87
N THR A 102 -5.39 7.56 -9.82
CA THR A 102 -5.24 6.11 -9.79
C THR A 102 -4.53 5.74 -8.50
N SER A 103 -5.02 4.71 -7.83
CA SER A 103 -4.36 4.13 -6.64
C SER A 103 -3.58 2.89 -7.05
N SER A 104 -2.43 2.71 -6.42
CA SER A 104 -1.62 1.50 -6.55
C SER A 104 -1.27 0.98 -5.16
N VAL A 105 -1.43 -0.32 -4.97
CA VAL A 105 -1.01 -1.02 -3.76
C VAL A 105 0.08 -2.01 -4.15
N PHE A 106 1.24 -1.89 -3.51
CA PHE A 106 2.37 -2.77 -3.75
C PHE A 106 2.61 -3.62 -2.50
N PHE A 107 2.54 -4.94 -2.66
CA PHE A 107 2.70 -5.87 -1.55
C PHE A 107 4.16 -6.26 -1.35
N ILE A 108 4.61 -6.15 -0.11
CA ILE A 108 5.98 -6.46 0.29
C ILE A 108 6.16 -7.94 0.66
N ASN A 109 5.08 -8.58 1.11
CA ASN A 109 5.15 -9.94 1.66
C ASN A 109 3.94 -10.79 1.28
N ASP A 110 4.10 -12.09 1.40
CA ASP A 110 2.99 -13.04 1.31
C ASP A 110 2.27 -13.12 2.64
N CYS A 111 0.96 -13.03 2.62
CA CYS A 111 0.12 -13.29 3.79
C CYS A 111 -1.33 -13.55 3.34
N ASP A 112 -2.20 -13.86 4.29
CA ASP A 112 -3.62 -14.07 4.03
C ASP A 112 -4.43 -12.77 3.94
N GLY A 113 -3.80 -11.62 4.15
CA GLY A 113 -4.41 -10.32 3.93
C GLY A 113 -4.63 -10.05 2.44
N TYR A 114 -5.50 -9.12 2.13
CA TYR A 114 -5.85 -8.77 0.77
C TYR A 114 -6.26 -7.30 0.64
N CYS A 115 -6.23 -6.81 -0.58
CA CYS A 115 -6.89 -5.58 -1.00
C CYS A 115 -8.16 -5.97 -1.76
N LYS A 116 -9.30 -5.47 -1.32
CA LYS A 116 -10.57 -5.71 -1.99
C LYS A 116 -11.00 -4.44 -2.70
N VAL A 117 -11.06 -4.50 -4.02
CA VAL A 117 -11.51 -3.40 -4.88
C VAL A 117 -12.87 -3.76 -5.43
N LYS A 118 -13.92 -3.07 -5.00
CA LYS A 118 -15.31 -3.51 -5.22
C LYS A 118 -15.47 -4.93 -4.68
N GLU A 119 -15.82 -5.89 -5.52
CA GLU A 119 -15.99 -7.29 -5.13
C GLU A 119 -14.74 -8.15 -5.36
N LYS A 120 -13.72 -7.61 -6.01
CA LYS A 120 -12.51 -8.37 -6.33
C LYS A 120 -11.51 -8.34 -5.17
N LYS A 121 -11.16 -9.50 -4.66
CA LYS A 121 -10.10 -9.68 -3.67
C LYS A 121 -8.77 -9.97 -4.36
N VAL A 122 -7.74 -9.22 -4.00
CA VAL A 122 -6.38 -9.43 -4.47
C VAL A 122 -5.50 -9.70 -3.26
N PHE A 123 -5.06 -10.95 -3.12
CA PHE A 123 -4.29 -11.37 -1.95
C PHE A 123 -2.88 -10.80 -1.97
N SER A 124 -2.35 -10.57 -0.77
CA SER A 124 -0.99 -10.11 -0.56
C SER A 124 0.00 -11.17 -1.06
N LYS A 125 0.80 -10.77 -2.03
CA LYS A 125 1.88 -11.57 -2.58
C LYS A 125 3.08 -10.66 -2.79
N ALA A 126 4.25 -11.11 -2.32
CA ALA A 126 5.47 -10.33 -2.45
C ALA A 126 5.72 -9.91 -3.90
N ASN A 127 6.05 -8.64 -4.12
CA ASN A 127 6.33 -8.05 -5.43
C ASN A 127 5.10 -8.02 -6.37
N ARG A 128 3.90 -7.93 -5.81
CA ARG A 128 2.65 -7.76 -6.58
C ARG A 128 2.19 -6.32 -6.52
N LEU A 129 1.87 -5.75 -7.68
CA LEU A 129 1.24 -4.44 -7.81
C LEU A 129 -0.22 -4.58 -8.21
N VAL A 130 -1.09 -3.87 -7.52
CA VAL A 130 -2.51 -3.74 -7.85
C VAL A 130 -2.78 -2.28 -8.16
N THR A 131 -3.41 -2.01 -9.30
CA THR A 131 -3.73 -0.65 -9.72
C THR A 131 -5.22 -0.54 -10.02
N PHE A 132 -5.86 0.51 -9.50
CA PHE A 132 -7.30 0.73 -9.66
C PHE A 132 -7.62 2.22 -9.59
N LYS A 133 -8.83 2.61 -9.97
CA LYS A 133 -9.29 4.00 -9.83
C LYS A 133 -9.44 4.35 -8.36
N SER A 134 -8.88 5.50 -7.94
CA SER A 134 -8.93 5.94 -6.53
C SER A 134 -10.36 6.16 -6.02
N SER A 135 -11.31 6.41 -6.91
CA SER A 135 -12.73 6.54 -6.55
C SER A 135 -13.45 5.21 -6.37
N ALA A 136 -12.82 4.07 -6.66
CA ALA A 136 -13.42 2.76 -6.42
C ALA A 136 -13.49 2.45 -4.93
N PRO A 137 -14.62 1.90 -4.43
CA PRO A 137 -14.71 1.44 -3.05
C PRO A 137 -13.66 0.37 -2.76
N THR A 138 -12.90 0.55 -1.68
CA THR A 138 -11.73 -0.28 -1.36
C THR A 138 -11.74 -0.67 0.11
N ILE A 139 -11.36 -1.92 0.39
CA ILE A 139 -11.11 -2.43 1.73
C ILE A 139 -9.69 -3.02 1.73
N VAL A 140 -8.93 -2.69 2.75
CA VAL A 140 -7.61 -3.31 2.99
C VAL A 140 -7.70 -4.15 4.26
N THR A 141 -7.17 -5.36 4.21
CA THR A 141 -7.19 -6.24 5.37
C THR A 141 -5.85 -6.29 6.06
N GLY A 142 -5.92 -6.51 7.36
CA GLY A 142 -4.73 -6.83 8.13
C GLY A 142 -4.29 -8.26 7.90
N LYS A 143 -3.08 -8.54 8.36
CA LYS A 143 -2.52 -9.89 8.33
C LYS A 143 -3.14 -10.74 9.44
N HIS A 144 -3.48 -11.93 9.09
CA HIS A 144 -3.94 -12.95 10.02
C HIS A 144 -2.84 -13.93 10.38
#